data_73c420740dddeacf084d852623dba1be
#
_entry.id   73c420740dddeacf084d852623dba1be
#
_cell.length_a   1.000
_cell.length_b   1.000
_cell.length_c   1.000
_cell.angle_alpha   90.00
_cell.angle_beta   90.00
_cell.angle_gamma   90.00
#
_symmetry.space_group_name_H-M   'P 1'
#
loop_
_entity.id
_entity.type
_entity.pdbx_description
1 polymer ?
#
loop_
_entity_poly.entity_id
_entity_poly.type
_entity_poly.pdbx_seq_one_letter_code
_entity_poly.pdbx_strand_id
1 'polypeptide(L)'
;HETARIGGYAIYLSSLIGSALFLKADHQINAIMVAGFIIFMVGLYDDSHDLSPKVKLIFEVIAALIVIVYGEIYIKGFGYFPSDAMTFLSGVVTLFWIVGITNAINLIDGLDGLSAGISIIVLVTISMTSLLSGRSDIASLSLILAGSIMGFLFFNFHPAKIFMGDCGALYIGFMISVISLLGFGYNASTFFTLGAPIIVLMVPIMDTLIAILRRKIHHKKFSEADRGHLHHNLMFKLKLGQRKSVLVLYLVTFLFS
;
A
#
# COMPACT_ATOMS: atom_id res chain seq x y z
N HIS A 1 -7.15 28.04 -7.00
CA HIS A 1 -8.03 26.90 -7.29
C HIS A 1 -7.62 25.76 -6.38
N GLU A 2 -8.52 25.30 -5.51
CA GLU A 2 -8.30 24.08 -4.73
C GLU A 2 -8.31 22.89 -5.69
N THR A 3 -7.26 22.08 -5.68
CA THR A 3 -7.18 20.86 -6.49
C THR A 3 -8.08 19.80 -5.86
N ALA A 4 -9.00 19.24 -6.65
CA ALA A 4 -9.99 18.29 -6.16
C ALA A 4 -9.34 16.97 -5.70
N ARG A 5 -9.76 16.44 -4.55
CA ARG A 5 -9.33 15.16 -3.96
C ARG A 5 -10.25 14.02 -4.39
N ILE A 6 -10.43 13.83 -5.69
CA ILE A 6 -11.36 12.84 -6.25
C ILE A 6 -10.64 11.66 -6.93
N GLY A 7 -9.31 11.66 -6.93
CA GLY A 7 -8.54 10.62 -7.61
C GLY A 7 -8.76 9.23 -7.05
N GLY A 8 -8.90 9.12 -5.73
CA GLY A 8 -9.18 7.85 -5.07
C GLY A 8 -10.48 7.17 -5.52
N TYR A 9 -11.53 7.95 -5.84
CA TYR A 9 -12.77 7.42 -6.43
C TYR A 9 -12.51 6.73 -7.78
N ALA A 10 -11.76 7.40 -8.65
CA ALA A 10 -11.47 6.85 -9.97
C ALA A 10 -10.67 5.56 -9.87
N ILE A 11 -9.67 5.52 -8.97
CA ILE A 11 -8.85 4.33 -8.73
C ILE A 11 -9.71 3.19 -8.17
N TYR A 12 -10.52 3.46 -7.14
CA TYR A 12 -11.37 2.44 -6.52
C TYR A 12 -12.39 1.88 -7.52
N LEU A 13 -13.17 2.74 -8.19
CA LEU A 13 -14.21 2.30 -9.11
C LEU A 13 -13.62 1.53 -10.31
N SER A 14 -12.54 2.00 -10.91
CA SER A 14 -11.91 1.31 -12.04
C SER A 14 -11.32 -0.05 -11.63
N SER A 15 -10.71 -0.14 -10.45
CA SER A 15 -10.20 -1.41 -9.92
C SER A 15 -11.32 -2.38 -9.56
N LEU A 16 -12.43 -1.89 -8.99
CA LEU A 16 -13.62 -2.70 -8.69
C LEU A 16 -14.25 -3.28 -9.96
N ILE A 17 -14.47 -2.43 -10.97
CA ILE A 17 -15.04 -2.86 -12.26
C ILE A 17 -14.09 -3.85 -12.96
N GLY A 18 -12.79 -3.57 -12.99
CA GLY A 18 -11.79 -4.46 -13.56
C GLY A 18 -11.77 -5.82 -12.85
N SER A 19 -11.83 -5.81 -11.51
CA SER A 19 -11.87 -7.05 -10.73
C SER A 19 -13.14 -7.86 -11.01
N ALA A 20 -14.31 -7.20 -11.09
CA ALA A 20 -15.57 -7.87 -11.39
C ALA A 20 -15.62 -8.48 -12.80
N LEU A 21 -14.92 -7.88 -13.77
CA LEU A 21 -14.89 -8.37 -15.16
C LEU A 21 -13.88 -9.49 -15.40
N PHE A 22 -12.74 -9.46 -14.71
CA PHE A 22 -11.58 -10.31 -15.05
C PHE A 22 -11.21 -11.35 -13.99
N LEU A 23 -11.73 -11.23 -12.76
CA LEU A 23 -11.43 -12.17 -11.68
C LEU A 23 -12.60 -13.09 -11.39
N LYS A 24 -12.28 -14.33 -11.04
CA LYS A 24 -13.29 -15.24 -10.47
C LYS A 24 -13.46 -14.92 -8.99
N ALA A 25 -14.70 -14.76 -8.57
CA ALA A 25 -15.01 -14.58 -7.17
C ALA A 25 -14.71 -15.87 -6.39
N ASP A 26 -13.79 -15.78 -5.44
CA ASP A 26 -13.53 -16.78 -4.43
C ASP A 26 -13.51 -16.12 -3.04
N HIS A 27 -13.33 -16.90 -1.98
CA HIS A 27 -13.36 -16.34 -0.62
C HIS A 27 -12.21 -15.33 -0.38
N GLN A 28 -11.01 -15.54 -0.96
CA GLN A 28 -9.89 -14.61 -0.82
C GLN A 28 -10.16 -13.29 -1.54
N ILE A 29 -10.57 -13.34 -2.80
CA ILE A 29 -10.92 -12.13 -3.57
C ILE A 29 -12.08 -11.39 -2.89
N ASN A 30 -13.11 -12.11 -2.43
CA ASN A 30 -14.23 -11.48 -1.72
C ASN A 30 -13.79 -10.80 -0.42
N ALA A 31 -12.90 -11.43 0.38
CA ALA A 31 -12.34 -10.82 1.58
C ALA A 31 -11.59 -9.52 1.26
N ILE A 32 -10.75 -9.54 0.22
CA ILE A 32 -9.97 -8.37 -0.22
C ILE A 32 -10.91 -7.24 -0.67
N MET A 33 -11.93 -7.55 -1.47
CA MET A 33 -12.86 -6.53 -1.98
C MET A 33 -13.69 -5.91 -0.84
N VAL A 34 -14.21 -6.71 0.08
CA VAL A 34 -14.99 -6.21 1.24
C VAL A 34 -14.11 -5.36 2.15
N ALA A 35 -12.92 -5.84 2.50
CA ALA A 35 -12.00 -5.08 3.33
C ALA A 35 -11.50 -3.80 2.63
N GLY A 36 -11.19 -3.87 1.33
CA GLY A 36 -10.82 -2.72 0.52
C GLY A 36 -11.93 -1.67 0.42
N PHE A 37 -13.21 -2.10 0.35
CA PHE A 37 -14.35 -1.19 0.40
C PHE A 37 -14.42 -0.44 1.74
N ILE A 38 -14.20 -1.13 2.86
CA ILE A 38 -14.19 -0.50 4.19
C ILE A 38 -13.09 0.58 4.25
N ILE A 39 -11.87 0.24 3.82
CA ILE A 39 -10.75 1.19 3.81
C ILE A 39 -11.04 2.40 2.91
N PHE A 40 -11.59 2.16 1.71
CA PHE A 40 -11.99 3.23 0.80
C PHE A 40 -13.02 4.16 1.44
N MET A 41 -14.07 3.61 2.08
CA MET A 41 -15.12 4.39 2.74
C MET A 41 -14.60 5.21 3.91
N VAL A 42 -13.66 4.67 4.68
CA VAL A 42 -13.02 5.38 5.78
C VAL A 42 -12.16 6.55 5.27
N GLY A 43 -11.32 6.30 4.25
CA GLY A 43 -10.54 7.35 3.62
C GLY A 43 -11.40 8.43 2.97
N LEU A 44 -12.53 8.04 2.36
CA LEU A 44 -13.50 8.95 1.79
C LEU A 44 -14.14 9.86 2.85
N TYR A 45 -14.49 9.28 3.99
CA TYR A 45 -15.03 10.06 5.11
C TYR A 45 -13.97 10.99 5.69
N ASP A 46 -12.71 10.52 5.78
CA ASP A 46 -11.57 11.31 6.25
C ASP A 46 -11.29 12.52 5.34
N ASP A 47 -11.32 12.36 4.02
CA ASP A 47 -11.15 13.46 3.06
C ASP A 47 -12.16 14.60 3.24
N SER A 48 -13.31 14.30 3.89
CA SER A 48 -14.40 15.26 4.10
C SER A 48 -14.48 15.80 5.54
N HIS A 49 -14.04 15.03 6.55
CA HIS A 49 -14.32 15.30 7.98
C HIS A 49 -13.10 15.23 8.91
N ASP A 50 -11.88 15.06 8.39
CA ASP A 50 -10.63 14.98 9.16
C ASP A 50 -10.72 14.00 10.36
N LEU A 51 -10.75 12.69 10.08
CA LEU A 51 -10.80 11.66 11.13
C LEU A 51 -9.55 11.66 12.01
N SER A 52 -9.74 11.36 13.29
CA SER A 52 -8.60 11.13 14.15
C SER A 52 -7.79 9.90 13.71
N PRO A 53 -6.45 9.91 13.86
CA PRO A 53 -5.60 8.77 13.49
C PRO A 53 -6.00 7.47 14.20
N LYS A 54 -6.58 7.54 15.38
CA LYS A 54 -7.07 6.38 16.14
C LYS A 54 -8.26 5.70 15.44
N VAL A 55 -9.18 6.50 14.91
CA VAL A 55 -10.36 5.98 14.19
C VAL A 55 -9.91 5.31 12.89
N LYS A 56 -9.03 5.92 12.11
CA LYS A 56 -8.45 5.30 10.92
C LYS A 56 -7.80 3.96 11.24
N LEU A 57 -6.97 3.92 12.27
CA LEU A 57 -6.30 2.69 12.72
C LEU A 57 -7.29 1.58 13.12
N ILE A 58 -8.39 1.89 13.78
CA ILE A 58 -9.41 0.90 14.15
C ILE A 58 -9.99 0.23 12.89
N PHE A 59 -10.33 1.01 11.87
CA PHE A 59 -10.88 0.45 10.64
C PHE A 59 -9.84 -0.30 9.81
N GLU A 60 -8.57 0.13 9.81
CA GLU A 60 -7.47 -0.62 9.20
C GLU A 60 -7.30 -1.99 9.87
N VAL A 61 -7.38 -2.04 11.20
CA VAL A 61 -7.34 -3.30 11.97
C VAL A 61 -8.55 -4.18 11.63
N ILE A 62 -9.77 -3.62 11.54
CA ILE A 62 -10.97 -4.38 11.15
C ILE A 62 -10.79 -4.96 9.74
N ALA A 63 -10.34 -4.17 8.79
CA ALA A 63 -10.10 -4.62 7.43
C ALA A 63 -9.02 -5.72 7.37
N ALA A 64 -7.93 -5.56 8.11
CA ALA A 64 -6.89 -6.59 8.24
C ALA A 64 -7.42 -7.89 8.84
N LEU A 65 -8.27 -7.82 9.87
CA LEU A 65 -8.89 -8.99 10.49
C LEU A 65 -9.83 -9.72 9.52
N ILE A 66 -10.58 -9.01 8.68
CA ILE A 66 -11.42 -9.63 7.63
C ILE A 66 -10.53 -10.43 6.67
N VAL A 67 -9.41 -9.87 6.23
CA VAL A 67 -8.45 -10.55 5.34
C VAL A 67 -7.84 -11.78 6.01
N ILE A 68 -7.44 -11.66 7.28
CA ILE A 68 -6.79 -12.75 8.02
C ILE A 68 -7.77 -13.87 8.34
N VAL A 69 -8.95 -13.54 8.88
CA VAL A 69 -9.89 -14.52 9.43
C VAL A 69 -10.80 -15.08 8.34
N TYR A 70 -11.45 -14.21 7.56
CA TYR A 70 -12.37 -14.65 6.52
C TYR A 70 -11.64 -15.03 5.22
N GLY A 71 -10.60 -14.28 4.84
CA GLY A 71 -9.79 -14.56 3.64
C GLY A 71 -8.75 -15.65 3.84
N GLU A 72 -8.46 -16.06 5.08
CA GLU A 72 -7.38 -16.99 5.44
C GLU A 72 -6.01 -16.58 4.84
N ILE A 73 -5.82 -15.25 4.71
CA ILE A 73 -4.61 -14.65 4.15
C ILE A 73 -3.71 -14.21 5.30
N TYR A 74 -2.68 -14.97 5.54
CA TYR A 74 -1.67 -14.68 6.55
C TYR A 74 -0.31 -15.21 6.14
N ILE A 75 0.76 -14.66 6.72
CA ILE A 75 2.14 -15.06 6.45
C ILE A 75 2.33 -16.50 6.94
N LYS A 76 2.60 -17.41 6.01
CA LYS A 76 2.86 -18.83 6.31
C LYS A 76 4.36 -19.03 6.55
N GLY A 77 4.75 -19.93 7.44
CA GLY A 77 6.13 -20.38 7.53
C GLY A 77 6.92 -20.00 8.80
N PHE A 78 6.28 -19.60 9.88
CA PHE A 78 6.96 -19.43 11.19
C PHE A 78 7.32 -20.74 11.89
N GLY A 79 7.29 -21.88 11.22
CA GLY A 79 7.71 -23.15 11.79
C GLY A 79 7.36 -24.35 10.91
N TYR A 80 8.16 -25.42 11.06
CA TYR A 80 7.94 -26.71 10.39
C TYR A 80 6.69 -27.45 10.89
N PHE A 81 6.15 -27.05 12.05
CA PHE A 81 4.98 -27.68 12.66
C PHE A 81 3.90 -26.63 12.91
N PRO A 82 2.69 -26.81 12.36
CA PRO A 82 1.56 -25.96 12.66
C PRO A 82 1.17 -26.15 14.13
N SER A 83 1.41 -25.14 14.95
CA SER A 83 0.84 -25.05 16.29
C SER A 83 -0.08 -23.84 16.34
N ASP A 84 -1.10 -23.87 17.21
CA ASP A 84 -2.03 -22.77 17.41
C ASP A 84 -1.29 -21.45 17.71
N ALA A 85 -0.21 -21.54 18.50
CA ALA A 85 0.64 -20.40 18.83
C ALA A 85 1.34 -19.80 17.59
N MET A 86 1.81 -20.63 16.66
CA MET A 86 2.44 -20.16 15.42
C MET A 86 1.45 -19.55 14.45
N THR A 87 0.25 -20.11 14.36
CA THR A 87 -0.85 -19.54 13.57
C THR A 87 -1.26 -18.17 14.12
N PHE A 88 -1.38 -18.06 15.45
CA PHE A 88 -1.65 -16.79 16.10
C PHE A 88 -0.55 -15.74 15.81
N LEU A 89 0.72 -16.12 15.96
CA LEU A 89 1.86 -15.24 15.66
C LEU A 89 1.84 -14.79 14.21
N SER A 90 1.59 -15.69 13.26
CA SER A 90 1.44 -15.37 11.84
C SER A 90 0.34 -14.34 11.61
N GLY A 91 -0.81 -14.48 12.25
CA GLY A 91 -1.90 -13.51 12.19
C GLY A 91 -1.49 -12.13 12.72
N VAL A 92 -0.80 -12.10 13.87
CA VAL A 92 -0.31 -10.85 14.47
C VAL A 92 0.69 -10.15 13.55
N VAL A 93 1.66 -10.87 13.01
CA VAL A 93 2.66 -10.27 12.08
C VAL A 93 1.98 -9.79 10.79
N THR A 94 1.01 -10.55 10.27
CA THR A 94 0.22 -10.15 9.10
C THR A 94 -0.56 -8.86 9.36
N LEU A 95 -1.19 -8.74 10.52
CA LEU A 95 -1.91 -7.54 10.91
C LEU A 95 -0.98 -6.31 10.93
N PHE A 96 0.19 -6.43 11.55
CA PHE A 96 1.19 -5.36 11.55
C PHE A 96 1.68 -5.03 10.14
N TRP A 97 1.85 -6.04 9.28
CA TRP A 97 2.21 -5.83 7.88
C TRP A 97 1.14 -5.03 7.15
N ILE A 98 -0.12 -5.46 7.20
CA ILE A 98 -1.21 -4.78 6.48
C ILE A 98 -1.34 -3.34 6.95
N VAL A 99 -1.46 -3.11 8.25
CA VAL A 99 -1.58 -1.77 8.81
C VAL A 99 -0.33 -0.91 8.53
N GLY A 100 0.85 -1.50 8.69
CA GLY A 100 2.13 -0.80 8.47
C GLY A 100 2.30 -0.32 7.03
N ILE A 101 2.06 -1.19 6.04
CA ILE A 101 2.18 -0.83 4.62
C ILE A 101 1.07 0.14 4.19
N THR A 102 -0.16 -0.05 4.67
CA THR A 102 -1.27 0.89 4.42
C THR A 102 -0.86 2.31 4.81
N ASN A 103 -0.37 2.48 6.03
CA ASN A 103 0.09 3.78 6.52
C ASN A 103 1.36 4.26 5.81
N ALA A 104 2.29 3.38 5.45
CA ALA A 104 3.52 3.75 4.75
C ALA A 104 3.20 4.36 3.36
N ILE A 105 2.29 3.76 2.60
CA ILE A 105 1.86 4.29 1.30
C ILE A 105 1.08 5.62 1.47
N ASN A 106 0.24 5.73 2.49
CA ASN A 106 -0.45 6.98 2.79
C ASN A 106 0.54 8.11 3.14
N LEU A 107 1.57 7.82 3.94
CA LEU A 107 2.57 8.81 4.34
C LEU A 107 3.47 9.30 3.20
N ILE A 108 3.75 8.48 2.17
CA ILE A 108 4.54 8.94 1.02
C ILE A 108 3.72 9.72 -0.01
N ASP A 109 2.40 9.81 0.13
CA ASP A 109 1.53 10.59 -0.77
C ASP A 109 1.63 12.11 -0.50
N GLY A 110 2.86 12.59 -0.39
CA GLY A 110 3.17 14.00 -0.09
C GLY A 110 3.63 14.82 -1.31
N LEU A 111 3.84 14.21 -2.47
CA LEU A 111 4.25 14.87 -3.72
C LEU A 111 3.45 14.35 -4.92
N ASP A 112 3.18 15.27 -5.88
CA ASP A 112 2.49 14.94 -7.12
C ASP A 112 3.11 13.72 -7.82
N GLY A 113 2.35 12.67 -8.02
CA GLY A 113 2.73 11.43 -8.70
C GLY A 113 3.57 10.46 -7.88
N LEU A 114 4.08 10.82 -6.71
CA LEU A 114 5.05 9.99 -5.97
C LEU A 114 4.46 8.65 -5.56
N SER A 115 3.39 8.65 -4.78
CA SER A 115 2.74 7.44 -4.29
C SER A 115 2.20 6.59 -5.45
N ALA A 116 1.56 7.23 -6.43
CA ALA A 116 1.02 6.56 -7.61
C ALA A 116 2.08 5.81 -8.41
N GLY A 117 3.20 6.46 -8.74
CA GLY A 117 4.23 5.82 -9.55
C GLY A 117 5.00 4.73 -8.81
N ILE A 118 5.32 4.91 -7.53
CA ILE A 118 5.91 3.85 -6.71
C ILE A 118 4.96 2.64 -6.67
N SER A 119 3.68 2.87 -6.42
CA SER A 119 2.66 1.81 -6.37
C SER A 119 2.55 1.03 -7.68
N ILE A 120 2.64 1.70 -8.83
CA ILE A 120 2.64 1.03 -10.14
C ILE A 120 3.86 0.12 -10.29
N ILE A 121 5.06 0.60 -9.97
CA ILE A 121 6.30 -0.20 -10.07
C ILE A 121 6.18 -1.44 -9.19
N VAL A 122 5.76 -1.27 -7.94
CA VAL A 122 5.54 -2.37 -6.98
C VAL A 122 4.53 -3.39 -7.52
N LEU A 123 3.37 -2.93 -7.99
CA LEU A 123 2.31 -3.81 -8.50
C LEU A 123 2.71 -4.58 -9.76
N VAL A 124 3.45 -3.95 -10.67
CA VAL A 124 3.99 -4.64 -11.85
C VAL A 124 4.97 -5.73 -11.43
N THR A 125 5.84 -5.46 -10.46
CA THR A 125 6.78 -6.46 -9.92
C THR A 125 6.04 -7.62 -9.25
N ILE A 126 5.03 -7.33 -8.42
CA ILE A 126 4.20 -8.37 -7.81
C ILE A 126 3.47 -9.18 -8.88
N SER A 127 2.97 -8.54 -9.93
CA SER A 127 2.31 -9.25 -11.04
C SER A 127 3.26 -10.23 -11.72
N MET A 128 4.48 -9.81 -12.05
CA MET A 128 5.48 -10.67 -12.70
C MET A 128 5.85 -11.86 -11.81
N THR A 129 6.11 -11.62 -10.52
CA THR A 129 6.45 -12.68 -9.58
C THR A 129 5.29 -13.64 -9.34
N SER A 130 4.06 -13.13 -9.31
CA SER A 130 2.85 -13.95 -9.19
C SER A 130 2.63 -14.86 -10.40
N LEU A 131 2.87 -14.35 -11.63
CA LEU A 131 2.82 -15.15 -12.84
C LEU A 131 3.85 -16.29 -12.81
N LEU A 132 5.08 -16.00 -12.41
CA LEU A 132 6.14 -17.01 -12.27
C LEU A 132 5.81 -18.06 -11.19
N SER A 133 5.02 -17.69 -10.19
CA SER A 133 4.55 -18.58 -9.13
C SER A 133 3.24 -19.31 -9.48
N GLY A 134 2.71 -19.14 -10.69
CA GLY A 134 1.45 -19.77 -11.13
C GLY A 134 0.17 -19.14 -10.56
N ARG A 135 0.25 -17.93 -9.95
CA ARG A 135 -0.88 -17.20 -9.39
C ARG A 135 -1.37 -16.13 -10.37
N SER A 136 -2.01 -16.58 -11.45
CA SER A 136 -2.57 -15.70 -12.48
C SER A 136 -3.69 -14.79 -11.95
N ASP A 137 -4.43 -15.22 -10.94
CA ASP A 137 -5.45 -14.46 -10.22
C ASP A 137 -4.85 -13.19 -9.57
N ILE A 138 -3.76 -13.37 -8.81
CA ILE A 138 -3.08 -12.28 -8.11
C ILE A 138 -2.33 -11.37 -9.10
N ALA A 139 -1.75 -11.95 -10.14
CA ALA A 139 -1.13 -11.19 -11.21
C ALA A 139 -2.15 -10.27 -11.91
N SER A 140 -3.33 -10.80 -12.22
CA SER A 140 -4.43 -10.02 -12.82
C SER A 140 -4.92 -8.92 -11.89
N LEU A 141 -5.14 -9.22 -10.59
CA LEU A 141 -5.53 -8.21 -9.60
C LEU A 141 -4.50 -7.08 -9.50
N SER A 142 -3.20 -7.43 -9.49
CA SER A 142 -2.11 -6.46 -9.46
C SER A 142 -2.13 -5.55 -10.68
N LEU A 143 -2.31 -6.10 -11.89
CA LEU A 143 -2.36 -5.32 -13.13
C LEU A 143 -3.61 -4.45 -13.24
N ILE A 144 -4.77 -4.93 -12.78
CA ILE A 144 -6.01 -4.15 -12.73
C ILE A 144 -5.79 -2.90 -11.85
N LEU A 145 -5.22 -3.09 -10.67
CA LEU A 145 -4.94 -1.96 -9.78
C LEU A 145 -3.86 -1.04 -10.37
N ALA A 146 -2.77 -1.59 -10.91
CA ALA A 146 -1.73 -0.80 -11.57
C ALA A 146 -2.28 0.03 -12.74
N GLY A 147 -3.15 -0.54 -13.56
CA GLY A 147 -3.83 0.16 -14.66
C GLY A 147 -4.74 1.29 -14.17
N SER A 148 -5.48 1.05 -13.09
CA SER A 148 -6.33 2.06 -12.43
C SER A 148 -5.51 3.25 -11.93
N ILE A 149 -4.38 2.97 -11.27
CA ILE A 149 -3.46 4.00 -10.78
C ILE A 149 -2.74 4.71 -11.94
N MET A 150 -2.40 3.98 -13.01
CA MET A 150 -1.78 4.57 -14.20
C MET A 150 -2.69 5.62 -14.85
N GLY A 151 -3.98 5.30 -15.00
CA GLY A 151 -4.97 6.26 -15.49
C GLY A 151 -5.04 7.53 -14.64
N PHE A 152 -5.03 7.38 -13.31
CA PHE A 152 -4.97 8.50 -12.39
C PHE A 152 -3.67 9.29 -12.51
N LEU A 153 -2.51 8.63 -12.65
CA LEU A 153 -1.19 9.26 -12.70
C LEU A 153 -1.07 10.28 -13.82
N PHE A 154 -1.72 10.09 -14.97
CA PHE A 154 -1.74 11.09 -16.06
C PHE A 154 -2.25 12.47 -15.60
N PHE A 155 -3.13 12.50 -14.63
CA PHE A 155 -3.71 13.74 -14.08
C PHE A 155 -3.02 14.19 -12.78
N ASN A 156 -2.33 13.29 -12.11
CA ASN A 156 -1.65 13.57 -10.83
C ASN A 156 -0.15 13.85 -11.00
N PHE A 157 0.46 13.55 -12.17
CA PHE A 157 1.86 13.89 -12.41
C PHE A 157 2.07 15.40 -12.41
N HIS A 158 3.19 15.83 -11.80
CA HIS A 158 3.45 17.27 -11.58
C HIS A 158 3.45 18.13 -12.85
N PRO A 159 2.71 19.23 -12.92
CA PRO A 159 1.82 19.80 -11.89
C PRO A 159 0.47 19.06 -11.83
N ALA A 160 0.09 18.58 -10.65
CA ALA A 160 -1.12 17.79 -10.46
C ALA A 160 -2.40 18.59 -10.76
N LYS A 161 -3.33 17.97 -11.48
CA LYS A 161 -4.68 18.48 -11.73
C LYS A 161 -5.71 17.93 -10.75
N ILE A 162 -5.46 16.73 -10.21
CA ILE A 162 -6.28 16.07 -9.19
C ILE A 162 -5.36 15.43 -8.15
N PHE A 163 -5.83 15.35 -6.91
CA PHE A 163 -5.14 14.65 -5.83
C PHE A 163 -5.80 13.31 -5.55
N MET A 164 -5.00 12.38 -5.02
CA MET A 164 -5.43 11.03 -4.66
C MET A 164 -6.43 11.05 -3.49
N GLY A 165 -6.15 11.87 -2.49
CA GLY A 165 -6.87 11.90 -1.21
C GLY A 165 -6.53 10.69 -0.33
N ASP A 166 -6.97 10.74 0.93
CA ASP A 166 -6.79 9.64 1.87
C ASP A 166 -7.57 8.39 1.43
N CYS A 167 -8.72 8.57 0.76
CA CYS A 167 -9.48 7.45 0.19
C CYS A 167 -8.66 6.63 -0.83
N GLY A 168 -7.86 7.28 -1.68
CA GLY A 168 -7.02 6.58 -2.64
C GLY A 168 -5.74 6.04 -2.01
N ALA A 169 -5.05 6.83 -1.19
CA ALA A 169 -3.77 6.46 -0.60
C ALA A 169 -3.90 5.26 0.36
N LEU A 170 -4.89 5.28 1.25
CA LEU A 170 -5.19 4.16 2.16
C LEU A 170 -5.62 2.91 1.39
N TYR A 171 -6.51 3.06 0.38
CA TYR A 171 -6.96 1.95 -0.44
C TYR A 171 -5.81 1.27 -1.19
N ILE A 172 -4.96 2.04 -1.86
CA ILE A 172 -3.79 1.51 -2.58
C ILE A 172 -2.83 0.81 -1.61
N GLY A 173 -2.53 1.44 -0.46
CA GLY A 173 -1.64 0.87 0.55
C GLY A 173 -2.17 -0.46 1.08
N PHE A 174 -3.46 -0.52 1.41
CA PHE A 174 -4.14 -1.74 1.84
C PHE A 174 -4.06 -2.83 0.76
N MET A 175 -4.44 -2.51 -0.49
CA MET A 175 -4.41 -3.48 -1.59
C MET A 175 -3.00 -4.01 -1.84
N ILE A 176 -1.98 -3.15 -1.90
CA ILE A 176 -0.58 -3.55 -2.07
C ILE A 176 -0.13 -4.46 -0.93
N SER A 177 -0.48 -4.13 0.32
CA SER A 177 -0.09 -4.94 1.48
C SER A 177 -0.61 -6.37 1.38
N VAL A 178 -1.89 -6.54 1.01
CA VAL A 178 -2.52 -7.87 0.91
C VAL A 178 -2.04 -8.61 -0.35
N ILE A 179 -1.98 -7.93 -1.50
CA ILE A 179 -1.54 -8.52 -2.77
C ILE A 179 -0.08 -8.99 -2.66
N SER A 180 0.78 -8.26 -1.93
CA SER A 180 2.18 -8.65 -1.73
C SER A 180 2.32 -9.97 -0.95
N LEU A 181 1.47 -10.21 0.04
CA LEU A 181 1.46 -11.47 0.79
C LEU A 181 1.08 -12.67 -0.09
N LEU A 182 0.14 -12.48 -1.00
CA LEU A 182 -0.31 -13.53 -1.91
C LEU A 182 0.65 -13.75 -3.08
N GLY A 183 1.25 -12.67 -3.59
CA GLY A 183 2.13 -12.72 -4.75
C GLY A 183 3.51 -13.32 -4.48
N PHE A 184 4.08 -13.04 -3.32
CA PHE A 184 5.39 -13.55 -2.92
C PHE A 184 5.34 -14.80 -2.05
N GLY A 185 4.20 -15.07 -1.38
CA GLY A 185 4.11 -16.05 -0.28
C GLY A 185 3.67 -17.46 -0.65
N TYR A 186 3.24 -17.72 -1.89
CA TYR A 186 2.46 -18.93 -2.17
C TYR A 186 3.23 -20.26 -2.04
N ASN A 187 4.52 -20.32 -2.35
CA ASN A 187 5.34 -21.54 -2.27
C ASN A 187 6.74 -21.28 -1.67
N ALA A 188 6.96 -20.15 -1.03
CA ALA A 188 8.27 -19.74 -0.61
C ALA A 188 8.51 -20.01 0.89
N SER A 189 9.79 -20.22 1.26
CA SER A 189 10.19 -20.15 2.66
C SER A 189 9.85 -18.77 3.24
N THR A 190 9.68 -18.69 4.56
CA THR A 190 9.37 -17.46 5.31
C THR A 190 10.24 -16.26 4.90
N PHE A 191 11.50 -16.53 4.55
CA PHE A 191 12.45 -15.53 4.09
C PHE A 191 11.98 -14.83 2.81
N PHE A 192 11.46 -15.57 1.83
CA PHE A 192 10.95 -14.97 0.59
C PHE A 192 9.57 -14.33 0.77
N THR A 193 8.73 -14.90 1.64
CA THR A 193 7.39 -14.35 1.91
C THR A 193 7.41 -12.94 2.51
N LEU A 194 8.42 -12.63 3.32
CA LEU A 194 8.61 -11.31 3.93
C LEU A 194 9.73 -10.52 3.28
N GLY A 195 10.84 -11.17 2.92
CA GLY A 195 12.03 -10.51 2.42
C GLY A 195 11.78 -9.82 1.07
N ALA A 196 11.16 -10.49 0.12
CA ALA A 196 10.89 -9.92 -1.19
C ALA A 196 9.94 -8.70 -1.12
N PRO A 197 8.77 -8.76 -0.44
CA PRO A 197 7.93 -7.58 -0.26
C PRO A 197 8.65 -6.42 0.46
N ILE A 198 9.47 -6.70 1.48
CA ILE A 198 10.23 -5.65 2.19
C ILE A 198 11.18 -4.94 1.23
N ILE A 199 11.87 -5.68 0.36
CA ILE A 199 12.80 -5.10 -0.62
C ILE A 199 12.04 -4.24 -1.63
N VAL A 200 10.99 -4.76 -2.22
CA VAL A 200 10.18 -4.04 -3.23
C VAL A 200 9.50 -2.79 -2.64
N LEU A 201 9.06 -2.88 -1.38
CA LEU A 201 8.44 -1.77 -0.63
C LEU A 201 9.46 -0.97 0.20
N MET A 202 10.76 -1.09 -0.10
CA MET A 202 11.82 -0.49 0.72
C MET A 202 11.68 1.02 0.85
N VAL A 203 11.32 1.73 -0.22
CA VAL A 203 11.17 3.20 -0.19
C VAL A 203 10.08 3.64 0.79
N PRO A 204 8.81 3.19 0.73
CA PRO A 204 7.79 3.57 1.70
C PRO A 204 8.10 3.09 3.11
N ILE A 205 8.64 1.87 3.28
CA ILE A 205 8.99 1.33 4.59
C ILE A 205 10.08 2.17 5.25
N MET A 206 11.17 2.45 4.54
CA MET A 206 12.29 3.22 5.09
C MET A 206 11.90 4.66 5.41
N ASP A 207 11.12 5.31 4.54
CA ASP A 207 10.64 6.67 4.81
C ASP A 207 9.81 6.73 6.09
N THR A 208 8.90 5.78 6.27
CA THR A 208 8.07 5.64 7.48
C THR A 208 8.91 5.34 8.73
N LEU A 209 9.83 4.37 8.66
CA LEU A 209 10.69 4.02 9.80
C LEU A 209 11.57 5.19 10.23
N ILE A 210 12.19 5.89 9.28
CA ILE A 210 13.00 7.08 9.57
C ILE A 210 12.14 8.19 10.20
N ALA A 211 10.91 8.39 9.75
CA ALA A 211 9.99 9.35 10.34
C ALA A 211 9.63 8.99 11.79
N ILE A 212 9.33 7.71 12.06
CA ILE A 212 9.04 7.20 13.41
C ILE A 212 10.26 7.39 14.33
N LEU A 213 11.45 6.98 13.90
CA LEU A 213 12.69 7.14 14.67
C LEU A 213 12.97 8.60 15.00
N ARG A 214 12.83 9.49 14.03
CA ARG A 214 13.04 10.93 14.21
C ARG A 214 12.06 11.53 15.22
N ARG A 215 10.77 11.19 15.13
CA ARG A 215 9.76 11.63 16.12
C ARG A 215 10.12 11.14 17.51
N LYS A 216 10.55 9.87 17.65
CA LYS A 216 10.98 9.31 18.93
C LYS A 216 12.20 10.05 19.52
N ILE A 217 13.22 10.32 18.70
CA ILE A 217 14.45 11.05 19.11
C ILE A 217 14.10 12.47 19.55
N HIS A 218 13.17 13.14 18.87
CA HIS A 218 12.77 14.52 19.19
C HIS A 218 11.60 14.61 20.17
N HIS A 219 11.23 13.51 20.84
CA HIS A 219 10.12 13.43 21.81
C HIS A 219 8.77 13.98 21.29
N LYS A 220 8.52 13.84 19.98
CA LYS A 220 7.27 14.24 19.33
C LYS A 220 6.22 13.15 19.37
N LYS A 221 4.93 13.53 19.32
CA LYS A 221 3.82 12.57 19.21
C LYS A 221 3.86 11.88 17.84
N PHE A 222 3.44 10.61 17.78
CA PHE A 222 3.36 9.83 16.52
C PHE A 222 2.47 10.49 15.46
N SER A 223 1.44 11.23 15.88
CA SER A 223 0.49 11.93 14.99
C SER A 223 0.93 13.32 14.58
N GLU A 224 2.10 13.80 15.02
CA GLU A 224 2.57 15.14 14.71
C GLU A 224 3.15 15.19 13.29
N ALA A 225 2.84 16.28 12.56
CA ALA A 225 3.34 16.45 11.19
C ALA A 225 4.88 16.46 11.16
N ASP A 226 5.47 15.66 10.29
CA ASP A 226 6.92 15.59 10.10
C ASP A 226 7.30 16.09 8.69
N ARG A 227 8.18 17.08 8.62
CA ARG A 227 8.72 17.62 7.37
C ARG A 227 10.04 16.97 6.94
N GLY A 228 10.45 15.90 7.60
CA GLY A 228 11.73 15.25 7.36
C GLY A 228 11.68 14.04 6.42
N HIS A 229 10.57 13.78 5.75
CA HIS A 229 10.44 12.68 4.80
C HIS A 229 11.50 12.73 3.69
N LEU A 230 11.81 11.57 3.12
CA LEU A 230 12.87 11.39 2.11
C LEU A 230 12.65 12.35 0.92
N HIS A 231 11.42 12.45 0.46
CA HIS A 231 11.04 13.34 -0.64
C HIS A 231 11.27 14.83 -0.30
N HIS A 232 10.99 15.27 0.94
CA HIS A 232 11.29 16.63 1.38
C HIS A 232 12.81 16.90 1.42
N ASN A 233 13.61 15.93 1.88
CA ASN A 233 15.06 16.07 1.89
C ASN A 233 15.63 16.19 0.48
N LEU A 234 15.15 15.39 -0.49
CA LEU A 234 15.54 15.49 -1.90
C LEU A 234 15.18 16.85 -2.49
N MET A 235 13.97 17.33 -2.22
CA MET A 235 13.49 18.62 -2.73
C MET A 235 14.25 19.82 -2.16
N PHE A 236 14.36 19.88 -0.82
CA PHE A 236 14.82 21.08 -0.14
C PHE A 236 16.31 21.07 0.18
N LYS A 237 16.89 19.94 0.62
CA LYS A 237 18.32 19.86 0.95
C LYS A 237 19.18 19.68 -0.31
N LEU A 238 18.77 18.80 -1.24
CA LEU A 238 19.49 18.58 -2.50
C LEU A 238 19.02 19.50 -3.63
N LYS A 239 18.00 20.34 -3.40
CA LYS A 239 17.48 21.34 -4.34
C LYS A 239 17.11 20.77 -5.72
N LEU A 240 16.67 19.50 -5.78
CA LEU A 240 16.36 18.83 -7.05
C LEU A 240 15.04 19.31 -7.67
N GLY A 241 14.17 19.94 -6.88
CA GLY A 241 12.79 20.23 -7.28
C GLY A 241 11.90 19.00 -7.30
N GLN A 242 10.58 19.18 -7.42
CA GLN A 242 9.59 18.12 -7.24
C GLN A 242 9.73 16.99 -8.27
N ARG A 243 9.73 17.30 -9.57
CA ARG A 243 9.82 16.29 -10.65
C ARG A 243 11.04 15.40 -10.54
N LYS A 244 12.23 15.99 -10.33
CA LYS A 244 13.47 15.21 -10.23
C LYS A 244 13.50 14.34 -8.99
N SER A 245 12.99 14.84 -7.85
CA SER A 245 12.89 14.06 -6.60
C SER A 245 12.01 12.83 -6.78
N VAL A 246 10.85 12.97 -7.44
CA VAL A 246 9.94 11.86 -7.75
C VAL A 246 10.61 10.85 -8.68
N LEU A 247 11.26 11.29 -9.76
CA LEU A 247 11.95 10.39 -10.69
C LEU A 247 13.12 9.63 -10.04
N VAL A 248 13.87 10.26 -9.13
CA VAL A 248 14.91 9.59 -8.34
C VAL A 248 14.30 8.48 -7.47
N LEU A 249 13.19 8.74 -6.80
CA LEU A 249 12.51 7.73 -5.97
C LEU A 249 11.91 6.59 -6.81
N TYR A 250 11.41 6.88 -8.01
CA TYR A 250 11.00 5.84 -8.96
C TYR A 250 12.18 4.96 -9.38
N LEU A 251 13.33 5.57 -9.71
CA LEU A 251 14.53 4.82 -10.08
C LEU A 251 14.99 3.93 -8.90
N VAL A 252 15.03 4.47 -7.69
CA VAL A 252 15.37 3.68 -6.49
C VAL A 252 14.39 2.53 -6.31
N THR A 253 13.09 2.77 -6.39
CA THR A 253 12.06 1.70 -6.29
C THR A 253 12.26 0.64 -7.38
N PHE A 254 12.49 1.06 -8.62
CA PHE A 254 12.72 0.16 -9.76
C PHE A 254 13.97 -0.71 -9.57
N LEU A 255 15.05 -0.18 -8.99
CA LEU A 255 16.27 -0.95 -8.72
C LEU A 255 16.09 -2.03 -7.64
N PHE A 256 15.12 -1.86 -6.74
CA PHE A 256 14.75 -2.84 -5.71
C PHE A 256 13.62 -3.77 -6.14
N SER A 257 13.02 -3.56 -7.30
CA SER A 257 11.93 -4.34 -7.88
C SER A 257 12.44 -5.36 -8.88
#